data_ea0033f8657653b71257a932082acec3
#
_entry.id   ea0033f8657653b71257a932082acec3
#
_cell.length_a   1.000
_cell.length_b   1.000
_cell.length_c   1.000
_cell.angle_alpha   90.00
_cell.angle_beta   90.00
_cell.angle_gamma   90.00
#
_symmetry.space_group_name_H-M   'P 1'
#
loop_
_entity.id
_entity.type
_entity.pdbx_description
1 polymer ?
#
loop_
_entity_poly.entity_id
_entity_poly.type
_entity_poly.pdbx_seq_one_letter_code
_entity_poly.pdbx_strand_id
1 'polypeptide(L)'
;MPLADLRLLTVRYVGFDGAVRSGELVVHEDHAGGMTEVFESLYDTRWPVAKMRLVDAYGADDDRSMAANNTSAYNCRPVAGSAKWSEHAYGGAIDINPVQNPYVTDGLVAPPNGQRYAAIDRTRGAAAPPGVIRAGDVVVRAFARIGWEWGGDWSTAKDYQHFSASGR
;
A
#
# COMPACT_ATOMS: atom_id res chain seq x y z
N MET A 1 5.49 11.27 16.51
CA MET A 1 6.35 11.78 15.43
C MET A 1 6.06 13.25 15.21
N PRO A 2 7.08 14.14 15.06
CA PRO A 2 6.86 15.54 14.72
C PRO A 2 6.28 15.69 13.31
N LEU A 3 5.31 16.60 13.15
CA LEU A 3 4.74 16.87 11.81
C LEU A 3 5.78 17.49 10.86
N ALA A 4 6.81 18.12 11.39
CA ALA A 4 7.90 18.69 10.62
C ALA A 4 8.71 17.66 9.82
N ASP A 5 8.68 16.39 10.23
CA ASP A 5 9.39 15.29 9.59
C ASP A 5 8.56 14.65 8.46
N LEU A 6 7.32 15.11 8.27
CA LEU A 6 6.45 14.61 7.18
C LEU A 6 6.64 15.43 5.90
N ARG A 7 6.52 14.71 4.76
CA ARG A 7 6.57 15.31 3.41
C ARG A 7 5.35 14.90 2.61
N LEU A 8 4.69 15.87 2.01
CA LEU A 8 3.65 15.65 1.00
C LEU A 8 4.33 15.40 -0.35
N LEU A 9 4.02 14.26 -0.94
CA LEU A 9 4.46 13.90 -2.28
C LEU A 9 3.28 13.97 -3.23
N THR A 10 3.50 14.56 -4.41
CA THR A 10 2.58 14.44 -5.55
C THR A 10 3.26 13.57 -6.61
N VAL A 11 2.69 12.40 -6.88
CA VAL A 11 3.26 11.42 -7.81
C VAL A 11 2.28 11.08 -8.93
N ARG A 12 2.81 10.74 -10.11
CA ARG A 12 1.99 10.26 -11.24
C ARG A 12 1.78 8.76 -11.12
N TYR A 13 0.62 8.30 -11.51
CA TYR A 13 0.30 6.88 -11.60
C TYR A 13 -0.61 6.58 -12.80
N VAL A 14 -0.67 5.32 -13.21
CA VAL A 14 -1.56 4.84 -14.27
C VAL A 14 -2.77 4.17 -13.61
N GLY A 15 -3.97 4.58 -14.00
CA GLY A 15 -5.21 3.95 -13.51
C GLY A 15 -5.49 2.60 -14.19
N PHE A 16 -6.48 1.87 -13.69
CA PHE A 16 -6.92 0.60 -14.28
C PHE A 16 -7.49 0.75 -15.71
N ASP A 17 -7.93 1.94 -16.06
CA ASP A 17 -8.36 2.33 -17.43
C ASP A 17 -7.20 2.76 -18.33
N GLY A 18 -5.97 2.71 -17.83
CA GLY A 18 -4.77 3.15 -18.54
C GLY A 18 -4.55 4.66 -18.56
N ALA A 19 -5.44 5.46 -17.97
CA ALA A 19 -5.27 6.91 -17.92
C ALA A 19 -4.22 7.32 -16.88
N VAL A 20 -3.42 8.34 -17.21
CA VAL A 20 -2.45 8.93 -16.29
C VAL A 20 -3.16 9.89 -15.34
N ARG A 21 -2.82 9.80 -14.07
CA ARG A 21 -3.34 10.62 -12.97
C ARG A 21 -2.21 11.08 -12.06
N SER A 22 -2.50 12.09 -11.26
CA SER A 22 -1.68 12.48 -10.11
C SER A 22 -2.39 12.08 -8.81
N GLY A 23 -1.62 11.66 -7.81
CA GLY A 23 -2.09 11.37 -6.48
C GLY A 23 -1.16 11.95 -5.42
N GLU A 24 -1.63 11.97 -4.19
CA GLU A 24 -0.91 12.55 -3.06
C GLU A 24 -0.68 11.49 -1.98
N LEU A 25 0.52 11.50 -1.42
CA LEU A 25 0.96 10.68 -0.30
C LEU A 25 1.67 11.55 0.73
N VAL A 26 1.52 11.24 2.00
CA VAL A 26 2.36 11.79 3.07
C VAL A 26 3.23 10.69 3.62
N VAL A 27 4.53 10.91 3.68
CA VAL A 27 5.52 9.96 4.21
C VAL A 27 6.52 10.69 5.12
N HIS A 28 7.30 9.94 5.90
CA HIS A 28 8.44 10.49 6.61
C HIS A 28 9.50 11.02 5.62
N GLU A 29 10.22 12.08 5.99
CA GLU A 29 11.22 12.71 5.09
C GLU A 29 12.30 11.74 4.64
N ASP A 30 12.73 10.83 5.49
CA ASP A 30 13.74 9.80 5.17
C ASP A 30 13.30 8.86 4.06
N HIS A 31 12.00 8.74 3.84
CA HIS A 31 11.41 7.83 2.85
C HIS A 31 10.95 8.53 1.57
N ALA A 32 10.94 9.87 1.55
CA ALA A 32 10.37 10.65 0.44
C ALA A 32 11.05 10.36 -0.91
N GLY A 33 12.38 10.31 -0.94
CA GLY A 33 13.15 10.01 -2.15
C GLY A 33 12.86 8.61 -2.68
N GLY A 34 13.00 7.59 -1.82
CA GLY A 34 12.74 6.21 -2.19
C GLY A 34 11.29 5.97 -2.64
N MET A 35 10.31 6.60 -1.99
CA MET A 35 8.90 6.50 -2.40
C MET A 35 8.68 7.08 -3.80
N THR A 36 9.36 8.18 -4.14
CA THR A 36 9.31 8.76 -5.50
C THR A 36 9.85 7.76 -6.53
N GLU A 37 11.01 7.14 -6.27
CA GLU A 37 11.61 6.11 -7.15
C GLU A 37 10.69 4.90 -7.34
N VAL A 38 9.99 4.47 -6.28
CA VAL A 38 9.00 3.38 -6.37
C VAL A 38 7.89 3.77 -7.36
N PHE A 39 7.26 4.93 -7.20
CA PHE A 39 6.15 5.33 -8.07
C PHE A 39 6.60 5.65 -9.49
N GLU A 40 7.82 6.14 -9.72
CA GLU A 40 8.42 6.23 -11.05
C GLU A 40 8.52 4.84 -11.70
N SER A 41 9.01 3.83 -10.99
CA SER A 41 9.09 2.46 -11.49
C SER A 41 7.71 1.86 -11.82
N LEU A 42 6.70 2.11 -10.99
CA LEU A 42 5.33 1.66 -11.25
C LEU A 42 4.71 2.40 -12.45
N TYR A 43 4.96 3.69 -12.57
CA TYR A 43 4.50 4.51 -13.69
C TYR A 43 5.09 4.04 -15.03
N ASP A 44 6.41 3.83 -15.10
CA ASP A 44 7.14 3.42 -16.29
C ASP A 44 6.71 2.04 -16.78
N THR A 45 6.41 1.13 -15.85
CA THR A 45 5.90 -0.21 -16.16
C THR A 45 4.40 -0.24 -16.37
N ARG A 46 3.71 0.92 -16.27
CA ARG A 46 2.26 1.07 -16.37
C ARG A 46 1.48 0.17 -15.41
N TRP A 47 2.08 -0.11 -14.24
CA TRP A 47 1.41 -0.92 -13.22
C TRP A 47 0.21 -0.14 -12.63
N PRO A 48 -1.02 -0.71 -12.62
CA PRO A 48 -2.20 0.07 -12.34
C PRO A 48 -2.41 0.33 -10.85
N VAL A 49 -2.66 1.58 -10.48
CA VAL A 49 -3.11 2.03 -9.17
C VAL A 49 -4.55 2.53 -9.29
N ALA A 50 -5.43 2.07 -8.40
CA ALA A 50 -6.85 2.40 -8.50
C ALA A 50 -7.13 3.86 -8.15
N LYS A 51 -6.56 4.33 -7.05
CA LYS A 51 -6.77 5.65 -6.48
C LYS A 51 -5.62 5.98 -5.53
N MET A 52 -5.34 7.26 -5.36
CA MET A 52 -4.31 7.73 -4.45
C MET A 52 -4.73 9.10 -3.89
N ARG A 53 -5.17 9.13 -2.64
CA ARG A 53 -5.58 10.32 -1.92
C ARG A 53 -5.12 10.23 -0.47
N LEU A 54 -4.94 11.36 0.18
CA LEU A 54 -4.72 11.40 1.63
C LEU A 54 -5.91 10.76 2.35
N VAL A 55 -5.65 10.11 3.49
CA VAL A 55 -6.68 9.44 4.30
C VAL A 55 -7.71 10.43 4.83
N ASP A 56 -7.33 11.69 4.96
CA ASP A 56 -8.21 12.82 5.31
C ASP A 56 -9.46 12.92 4.41
N ALA A 57 -9.32 12.58 3.11
CA ALA A 57 -10.45 12.53 2.18
C ALA A 57 -11.54 11.51 2.59
N TYR A 58 -11.22 10.61 3.53
CA TYR A 58 -12.10 9.59 4.10
C TYR A 58 -12.39 9.84 5.57
N GLY A 59 -12.03 11.02 6.10
CA GLY A 59 -12.20 11.38 7.51
C GLY A 59 -11.19 10.71 8.44
N ALA A 60 -9.98 10.41 7.93
CA ALA A 60 -8.93 9.63 8.59
C ALA A 60 -9.38 8.21 9.00
N ASP A 61 -10.43 7.70 8.39
CA ASP A 61 -10.99 6.36 8.60
C ASP A 61 -10.31 5.38 7.63
N ASP A 62 -9.56 4.45 8.19
CA ASP A 62 -8.78 3.45 7.45
C ASP A 62 -9.66 2.48 6.69
N ASP A 63 -10.72 1.97 7.32
CA ASP A 63 -11.64 1.01 6.69
C ASP A 63 -12.35 1.64 5.48
N ARG A 64 -12.76 2.92 5.59
CA ARG A 64 -13.36 3.67 4.48
C ARG A 64 -12.34 3.92 3.37
N SER A 65 -11.10 4.23 3.70
CA SER A 65 -10.01 4.40 2.74
C SER A 65 -9.74 3.09 1.98
N MET A 66 -9.55 1.98 2.70
CA MET A 66 -9.35 0.65 2.11
C MET A 66 -10.52 0.20 1.24
N ALA A 67 -11.76 0.35 1.72
CA ALA A 67 -12.97 -0.01 0.97
C ALA A 67 -13.14 0.81 -0.31
N ALA A 68 -12.64 2.05 -0.34
CA ALA A 68 -12.59 2.88 -1.54
C ALA A 68 -11.45 2.53 -2.51
N ASN A 69 -10.68 1.46 -2.22
CA ASN A 69 -9.50 1.05 -2.97
C ASN A 69 -8.44 2.15 -3.07
N ASN A 70 -8.22 2.86 -1.98
CA ASN A 70 -7.32 3.99 -1.91
C ASN A 70 -5.91 3.54 -1.51
N THR A 71 -4.92 3.81 -2.34
CA THR A 71 -3.51 3.71 -1.99
C THR A 71 -3.17 4.88 -1.08
N SER A 72 -2.64 4.60 0.13
CA SER A 72 -2.37 5.60 1.15
C SER A 72 -1.17 5.22 2.02
N ALA A 73 -0.46 6.23 2.53
CA ALA A 73 0.72 6.03 3.37
C ALA A 73 0.47 6.49 4.81
N TYR A 74 0.72 7.77 5.15
CA TYR A 74 0.53 8.25 6.51
C TYR A 74 -0.92 8.16 6.97
N ASN A 75 -1.11 7.52 8.13
CA ASN A 75 -2.38 7.48 8.85
C ASN A 75 -2.08 7.36 10.35
N CYS A 76 -2.39 8.40 11.13
CA CYS A 76 -2.10 8.46 12.56
C CYS A 76 -3.10 7.61 13.36
N ARG A 77 -2.88 6.30 13.38
CA ARG A 77 -3.74 5.32 14.04
C ARG A 77 -2.95 4.22 14.75
N PRO A 78 -3.49 3.58 15.80
CA PRO A 78 -2.93 2.34 16.31
C PRO A 78 -3.18 1.17 15.34
N VAL A 79 -2.42 0.09 15.49
CA VAL A 79 -2.73 -1.20 14.89
C VAL A 79 -4.08 -1.69 15.42
N ALA A 80 -4.95 -2.19 14.56
CA ALA A 80 -6.29 -2.66 14.96
C ALA A 80 -6.21 -3.68 16.11
N GLY A 81 -7.00 -3.45 17.15
CA GLY A 81 -7.02 -4.32 18.34
C GLY A 81 -5.79 -4.23 19.25
N SER A 82 -4.93 -3.23 19.06
CA SER A 82 -3.67 -3.07 19.80
C SER A 82 -3.50 -1.64 20.32
N ALA A 83 -2.70 -1.47 21.37
CA ALA A 83 -2.23 -0.16 21.83
C ALA A 83 -0.94 0.31 21.10
N LYS A 84 -0.38 -0.50 20.22
CA LYS A 84 0.80 -0.13 19.45
C LYS A 84 0.42 0.75 18.27
N TRP A 85 1.21 1.78 18.02
CA TRP A 85 1.08 2.59 16.82
C TRP A 85 1.44 1.80 15.56
N SER A 86 0.67 2.01 14.51
CA SER A 86 0.97 1.46 13.18
C SER A 86 2.19 2.16 12.58
N GLU A 87 2.94 1.48 11.72
CA GLU A 87 4.01 2.09 10.90
C GLU A 87 3.49 3.23 10.02
N HIS A 88 2.23 3.18 9.63
CA HIS A 88 1.55 4.30 8.96
C HIS A 88 1.56 5.58 9.79
N ALA A 89 1.48 5.49 11.14
CA ALA A 89 1.51 6.65 12.03
C ALA A 89 2.89 7.33 12.08
N TYR A 90 3.91 6.69 11.55
CA TYR A 90 5.27 7.22 11.44
C TYR A 90 5.65 7.61 10.00
N GLY A 91 4.74 7.45 9.03
CA GLY A 91 5.03 7.68 7.61
C GLY A 91 6.01 6.67 7.03
N GLY A 92 6.18 5.51 7.68
CA GLY A 92 7.07 4.41 7.32
C GLY A 92 6.37 3.21 6.67
N ALA A 93 5.11 3.36 6.28
CA ALA A 93 4.33 2.32 5.60
C ALA A 93 3.43 2.88 4.51
N ILE A 94 3.02 2.01 3.58
CA ILE A 94 2.05 2.30 2.52
C ILE A 94 1.21 1.06 2.22
N ASP A 95 -0.08 1.29 1.94
CA ASP A 95 -1.00 0.29 1.43
C ASP A 95 -1.35 0.58 -0.03
N ILE A 96 -1.23 -0.44 -0.91
CA ILE A 96 -1.43 -0.29 -2.36
C ILE A 96 -2.60 -1.15 -2.83
N ASN A 97 -3.59 -0.51 -3.49
CA ASN A 97 -4.77 -1.18 -4.03
C ASN A 97 -5.42 -2.15 -3.03
N PRO A 98 -5.92 -1.69 -1.88
CA PRO A 98 -6.40 -2.56 -0.80
C PRO A 98 -7.43 -3.60 -1.22
N VAL A 99 -8.28 -3.29 -2.19
CA VAL A 99 -9.29 -4.24 -2.68
C VAL A 99 -8.66 -5.41 -3.44
N GLN A 100 -7.66 -5.16 -4.31
CA GLN A 100 -6.93 -6.23 -5.00
C GLN A 100 -5.94 -6.94 -4.09
N ASN A 101 -5.53 -6.31 -3.01
CA ASN A 101 -4.48 -6.78 -2.11
C ASN A 101 -4.95 -6.73 -0.65
N PRO A 102 -6.00 -7.46 -0.28
CA PRO A 102 -6.56 -7.37 1.06
C PRO A 102 -5.60 -7.90 2.12
N TYR A 103 -5.77 -7.40 3.35
CA TYR A 103 -5.30 -8.08 4.55
C TYR A 103 -6.11 -9.36 4.75
N VAL A 104 -5.46 -10.49 5.00
CA VAL A 104 -6.10 -11.80 5.18
C VAL A 104 -5.53 -12.49 6.42
N THR A 105 -6.41 -12.86 7.33
CA THR A 105 -6.09 -13.72 8.48
C THR A 105 -7.24 -14.69 8.71
N ASP A 106 -7.12 -15.61 9.70
CA ASP A 106 -8.15 -16.59 10.00
C ASP A 106 -9.50 -15.92 10.27
N GLY A 107 -10.45 -16.11 9.36
CA GLY A 107 -11.81 -15.61 9.45
C GLY A 107 -12.01 -14.13 9.08
N LEU A 108 -10.98 -13.39 8.66
CA LEU A 108 -11.10 -11.98 8.30
C LEU A 108 -10.44 -11.67 6.95
N VAL A 109 -11.15 -10.89 6.13
CA VAL A 109 -10.59 -10.22 4.94
C VAL A 109 -10.92 -8.73 5.01
N ALA A 110 -9.92 -7.88 4.99
CA ALA A 110 -10.07 -6.42 5.03
C ALA A 110 -9.37 -5.75 3.84
N PRO A 111 -10.07 -4.89 3.07
CA PRO A 111 -11.49 -4.57 3.21
C PRO A 111 -12.41 -5.71 2.74
N PRO A 112 -13.67 -5.81 3.21
CA PRO A 112 -14.58 -6.91 2.86
C PRO A 112 -14.83 -7.07 1.35
N ASN A 113 -14.84 -5.97 0.60
CA ASN A 113 -14.97 -6.00 -0.86
C ASN A 113 -13.72 -6.52 -1.59
N GLY A 114 -12.64 -6.80 -0.87
CA GLY A 114 -11.44 -7.52 -1.34
C GLY A 114 -11.58 -9.05 -1.30
N GLN A 115 -12.67 -9.60 -0.73
CA GLN A 115 -12.87 -11.05 -0.51
C GLN A 115 -12.56 -11.91 -1.75
N ARG A 116 -12.94 -11.47 -2.95
CA ARG A 116 -12.67 -12.21 -4.20
C ARG A 116 -11.21 -12.36 -4.56
N TYR A 117 -10.33 -11.53 -3.95
CA TYR A 117 -8.89 -11.53 -4.18
C TYR A 117 -8.09 -12.25 -3.06
N ALA A 118 -8.75 -12.66 -1.98
CA ALA A 118 -8.10 -13.27 -0.81
C ALA A 118 -7.39 -14.59 -1.13
N ALA A 119 -7.98 -15.42 -2.00
CA ALA A 119 -7.47 -16.75 -2.35
C ALA A 119 -6.64 -16.79 -3.65
N ILE A 120 -6.28 -15.63 -4.21
CA ILE A 120 -5.46 -15.60 -5.44
C ILE A 120 -4.05 -16.11 -5.13
N ASP A 121 -3.54 -16.97 -6.00
CA ASP A 121 -2.14 -17.39 -5.95
C ASP A 121 -1.20 -16.18 -6.22
N ARG A 122 -0.38 -15.87 -5.23
CA ARG A 122 0.58 -14.75 -5.28
C ARG A 122 2.03 -15.21 -5.36
N THR A 123 2.24 -16.48 -5.71
CA THR A 123 3.59 -16.98 -5.96
C THR A 123 4.21 -16.31 -7.20
N ARG A 124 5.55 -16.34 -7.27
CA ARG A 124 6.29 -15.74 -8.38
C ARG A 124 5.86 -16.34 -9.71
N GLY A 125 5.45 -15.49 -10.64
CA GLY A 125 5.04 -15.88 -12.00
C GLY A 125 3.61 -16.41 -12.13
N ALA A 126 2.85 -16.55 -11.04
CA ALA A 126 1.44 -16.92 -11.12
C ALA A 126 0.64 -15.90 -11.96
N ALA A 127 -0.37 -16.35 -12.70
CA ALA A 127 -1.28 -15.46 -13.39
C ALA A 127 -2.18 -14.75 -12.37
N ALA A 128 -2.31 -13.43 -12.50
CA ALA A 128 -3.17 -12.65 -11.61
C ALA A 128 -3.82 -11.47 -12.35
N PRO A 129 -5.00 -11.02 -11.89
CA PRO A 129 -5.63 -9.81 -12.43
C PRO A 129 -4.72 -8.57 -12.26
N PRO A 130 -4.93 -7.52 -13.10
CA PRO A 130 -4.23 -6.25 -12.94
C PRO A 130 -4.34 -5.71 -11.51
N GLY A 131 -3.26 -5.08 -11.01
CA GLY A 131 -3.22 -4.45 -9.69
C GLY A 131 -3.08 -5.41 -8.50
N VAL A 132 -3.03 -6.73 -8.74
CA VAL A 132 -2.70 -7.74 -7.73
C VAL A 132 -1.19 -7.84 -7.58
N ILE A 133 -0.70 -7.72 -6.35
CA ILE A 133 0.72 -7.83 -5.99
C ILE A 133 1.07 -9.31 -5.80
N ARG A 134 2.23 -9.73 -6.33
CA ARG A 134 2.76 -11.11 -6.23
C ARG A 134 4.23 -11.09 -5.86
N ALA A 135 4.68 -12.18 -5.27
CA ALA A 135 6.09 -12.36 -4.95
C ALA A 135 6.99 -12.07 -6.17
N GLY A 136 7.94 -11.17 -6.00
CA GLY A 136 8.93 -10.80 -6.99
C GLY A 136 8.39 -10.09 -8.24
N ASP A 137 7.19 -9.51 -8.21
CA ASP A 137 6.73 -8.62 -9.28
C ASP A 137 7.38 -7.23 -9.22
N VAL A 138 6.99 -6.32 -10.11
CA VAL A 138 7.59 -4.99 -10.18
C VAL A 138 7.40 -4.20 -8.89
N VAL A 139 6.24 -4.34 -8.22
CA VAL A 139 5.94 -3.62 -6.98
C VAL A 139 6.87 -4.09 -5.86
N VAL A 140 6.91 -5.41 -5.61
CA VAL A 140 7.78 -6.00 -4.56
C VAL A 140 9.25 -5.65 -4.81
N ARG A 141 9.71 -5.73 -6.06
CA ARG A 141 11.10 -5.35 -6.39
C ARG A 141 11.38 -3.87 -6.20
N ALA A 142 10.42 -2.99 -6.51
CA ALA A 142 10.60 -1.55 -6.34
C ALA A 142 10.75 -1.20 -4.85
N PHE A 143 9.89 -1.74 -3.99
CA PHE A 143 10.00 -1.54 -2.55
C PHE A 143 11.26 -2.18 -1.95
N ALA A 144 11.64 -3.38 -2.38
CA ALA A 144 12.87 -4.03 -1.91
C ALA A 144 14.14 -3.22 -2.22
N ARG A 145 14.19 -2.44 -3.33
CA ARG A 145 15.33 -1.56 -3.65
C ARG A 145 15.54 -0.45 -2.63
N ILE A 146 14.46 0.02 -2.01
CA ILE A 146 14.50 1.05 -0.96
C ILE A 146 14.53 0.45 0.45
N GLY A 147 14.71 -0.88 0.56
CA GLY A 147 14.82 -1.59 1.84
C GLY A 147 13.50 -1.85 2.56
N TRP A 148 12.36 -1.72 1.87
CA TRP A 148 11.04 -1.99 2.45
C TRP A 148 10.60 -3.43 2.20
N GLU A 149 9.92 -4.01 3.17
CA GLU A 149 9.43 -5.39 3.15
C GLU A 149 7.92 -5.44 2.85
N TRP A 150 7.50 -6.55 2.26
CA TRP A 150 6.11 -6.78 1.87
C TRP A 150 5.36 -7.62 2.90
N GLY A 151 4.20 -7.18 3.37
CA GLY A 151 3.35 -7.92 4.31
C GLY A 151 2.77 -9.22 3.74
N GLY A 152 2.82 -9.43 2.42
CA GLY A 152 2.50 -10.71 1.79
C GLY A 152 3.48 -11.84 2.14
N ASP A 153 4.66 -11.53 2.64
CA ASP A 153 5.66 -12.50 3.09
C ASP A 153 5.49 -12.91 4.57
N TRP A 154 4.63 -12.24 5.33
CA TRP A 154 4.40 -12.58 6.73
C TRP A 154 3.89 -14.02 6.91
N SER A 155 4.19 -14.64 8.07
CA SER A 155 3.88 -16.06 8.32
C SER A 155 2.50 -16.32 8.92
N THR A 156 1.98 -15.40 9.75
CA THR A 156 0.76 -15.60 10.57
C THR A 156 -0.48 -14.93 9.99
N ALA A 157 -0.31 -13.85 9.28
CA ALA A 157 -1.33 -13.15 8.51
C ALA A 157 -0.70 -12.75 7.18
N LYS A 158 -1.51 -12.43 6.20
CA LYS A 158 -1.05 -11.89 4.92
C LYS A 158 -1.61 -10.51 4.73
N ASP A 159 -0.73 -9.51 4.72
CA ASP A 159 -1.13 -8.15 4.39
C ASP A 159 -0.63 -7.79 2.99
N TYR A 160 -1.42 -8.18 2.00
CA TYR A 160 -0.99 -8.09 0.60
C TYR A 160 -0.88 -6.65 0.08
N GLN A 161 -1.56 -5.69 0.71
CA GLN A 161 -1.47 -4.27 0.36
C GLN A 161 -0.22 -3.61 0.94
N HIS A 162 0.28 -4.11 2.08
CA HIS A 162 1.20 -3.43 2.98
C HIS A 162 2.66 -3.56 2.58
N PHE A 163 3.35 -2.42 2.57
CA PHE A 163 4.82 -2.33 2.54
C PHE A 163 5.30 -1.41 3.66
N SER A 164 6.36 -1.77 4.35
CA SER A 164 6.92 -0.94 5.41
C SER A 164 8.45 -1.03 5.51
N ALA A 165 9.05 0.05 6.05
CA ALA A 165 10.47 0.13 6.29
C ALA A 165 10.95 -0.82 7.40
N SER A 166 10.05 -1.18 8.34
CA SER A 166 10.36 -2.07 9.47
C SER A 166 10.02 -3.54 9.21
N GLY A 167 9.32 -3.85 8.11
CA GLY A 167 8.82 -5.20 7.82
C GLY A 167 7.56 -5.60 8.63
N ARG A 168 6.88 -4.63 9.27
CA ARG A 168 5.72 -4.89 10.16
C ARG A 168 4.51 -4.07 9.79
#